data_6dd4d16e8037aa996685112f6cf7b3ea
#
_entry.id   6dd4d16e8037aa996685112f6cf7b3ea
#
_cell.length_a   1.000
_cell.length_b   1.000
_cell.length_c   1.000
_cell.angle_alpha   90.00
_cell.angle_beta   90.00
_cell.angle_gamma   90.00
#
_symmetry.space_group_name_H-M   'P 1'
#
loop_
_entity.id
_entity.type
_entity.pdbx_description
1 polymer ?
#
loop_
_entity_poly.entity_id
_entity_poly.type
_entity_poly.pdbx_seq_one_letter_code
_entity_poly.pdbx_strand_id
1 'polypeptide(L)'
;RRHRKIDDQQGHDDAHAYTVGEPAITEVTGQQVMVEIFDNPKMRYEFSPPIEEIMNGSVIHFNILNKGAIPHEFSIGNQQDQVEHAKMMQKMPHMVHDDPNSITLQPGETRQLHWRFMGDELVVFACNIPGHFEAGMFKNIPIKSVSKTPTSKQEPKTHGEHDHH
;
A
#
# COMPACT_ATOMS: atom_id res chain seq x y z
N ARG A 1 -3.64 22.28 30.40
CA ARG A 1 -3.55 21.96 30.19
C ARG A 1 -3.33 21.54 29.55
N ARG A 2 -3.31 21.61 29.41
CA ARG A 2 -3.07 21.13 28.99
C ARG A 2 -3.04 20.63 28.34
N HIS A 3 -3.12 20.60 28.02
CA HIS A 3 -3.04 19.93 27.66
C HIS A 3 -2.98 19.58 27.01
N ARG A 4 -3.04 19.62 26.98
CA ARG A 4 -2.95 19.06 26.59
C ARG A 4 -2.86 18.59 25.95
N LYS A 5 -2.83 18.58 25.87
CA LYS A 5 -2.77 17.96 25.45
C LYS A 5 -2.75 17.35 24.85
N ILE A 6 -2.83 17.44 24.90
CA ILE A 6 -2.84 16.68 24.49
C ILE A 6 -2.85 16.22 23.85
N ASP A 7 -2.89 16.31 23.79
CA ASP A 7 -2.88 15.68 23.35
C ASP A 7 -2.88 15.25 22.66
N ASP A 8 -2.90 15.50 22.65
CA ASP A 8 -2.91 14.89 22.13
C ASP A 8 -2.83 14.44 21.45
N GLN A 9 -2.84 14.46 21.39
CA GLN A 9 -2.73 13.87 20.92
C GLN A 9 -2.59 13.24 20.34
N GLN A 10 -2.73 13.22 20.37
CA GLN A 10 -2.65 12.47 19.90
C GLN A 10 -2.59 11.86 19.19
N GLY A 11 -2.75 12.09 19.31
CA GLY A 11 -2.77 11.22 18.68
C GLY A 11 -2.87 11.10 17.86
N HIS A 12 -2.88 11.18 17.77
CA HIS A 12 -2.95 10.95 17.12
C HIS A 12 -2.74 10.71 16.41
N ASP A 13 -2.83 10.90 16.56
CA ASP A 13 -2.68 10.60 15.97
C ASP A 13 -2.37 10.31 15.39
N ASP A 14 -2.36 10.32 15.65
CA ASP A 14 -2.18 9.90 15.17
C ASP A 14 -2.09 9.43 14.60
N ALA A 15 -2.23 9.20 14.75
CA ALA A 15 -2.24 8.67 14.23
C ALA A 15 -2.33 8.56 13.37
N HIS A 16 -2.13 8.55 13.14
CA HIS A 16 -2.14 8.49 12.23
C HIS A 16 -1.69 8.40 11.09
N ALA A 17 -1.06 8.42 11.20
CA ALA A 17 -0.99 9.03 9.88
C ALA A 17 -0.13 8.20 8.95
N TYR A 18 -0.72 7.69 7.91
CA TYR A 18 -0.05 6.91 6.89
C TYR A 18 0.19 7.81 5.69
N THR A 19 1.32 7.60 4.99
CA THR A 19 1.73 8.51 3.93
C THR A 19 0.95 8.31 2.63
N VAL A 20 0.43 7.10 2.38
CA VAL A 20 -0.21 6.79 1.10
C VAL A 20 -1.67 6.39 1.28
N GLY A 21 -2.29 6.84 2.36
CA GLY A 21 -3.72 6.60 2.56
C GLY A 21 -4.07 6.20 3.96
N GLU A 22 -5.08 5.35 4.08
CA GLU A 22 -5.63 4.94 5.36
C GLU A 22 -6.28 3.57 5.26
N PRO A 23 -6.43 2.88 6.39
CA PRO A 23 -7.14 1.60 6.39
C PRO A 23 -8.59 1.78 5.94
N ALA A 24 -9.11 0.79 5.23
CA ALA A 24 -10.51 0.76 4.83
C ALA A 24 -11.17 -0.47 5.43
N ILE A 25 -12.49 -0.46 5.48
CA ILE A 25 -13.24 -1.58 5.99
C ILE A 25 -13.74 -2.44 4.82
N THR A 26 -14.06 -3.69 5.12
CA THR A 26 -14.45 -4.68 4.11
C THR A 26 -15.67 -4.24 3.32
N GLU A 27 -16.60 -3.51 3.97
CA GLU A 27 -17.88 -3.13 3.38
C GLU A 27 -17.79 -2.01 2.36
N VAL A 28 -16.67 -1.29 2.32
CA VAL A 28 -16.50 -0.20 1.34
C VAL A 28 -16.27 -0.80 -0.04
N THR A 29 -16.98 -0.26 -1.03
CA THR A 29 -16.80 -0.72 -2.42
C THR A 29 -15.39 -0.42 -2.88
N GLY A 30 -14.75 -1.41 -3.52
CA GLY A 30 -13.40 -1.25 -4.01
C GLY A 30 -13.03 -2.39 -4.95
N GLN A 31 -11.81 -2.30 -5.46
CA GLN A 31 -11.28 -3.32 -6.36
C GLN A 31 -10.76 -4.51 -5.56
N GLN A 32 -11.05 -5.71 -6.03
CA GLN A 32 -10.51 -6.93 -5.43
C GLN A 32 -9.22 -7.31 -6.15
N VAL A 33 -8.17 -7.51 -5.38
CA VAL A 33 -6.86 -7.87 -5.93
C VAL A 33 -6.31 -9.06 -5.16
N MET A 34 -5.94 -10.12 -5.90
CA MET A 34 -5.23 -11.25 -5.31
C MET A 34 -3.74 -10.94 -5.34
N VAL A 35 -3.07 -11.21 -4.23
CA VAL A 35 -1.62 -11.09 -4.15
C VAL A 35 -1.06 -12.46 -3.81
N GLU A 36 -0.20 -12.98 -4.67
CA GLU A 36 0.49 -14.23 -4.39
C GLU A 36 1.95 -13.93 -4.12
N ILE A 37 2.49 -14.57 -3.09
CA ILE A 37 3.89 -14.38 -2.68
C ILE A 37 4.65 -15.64 -3.01
N PHE A 38 5.79 -15.48 -3.70
CA PHE A 38 6.62 -16.59 -4.14
C PHE A 38 8.05 -16.43 -3.64
N ASP A 39 8.73 -17.55 -3.36
CA ASP A 39 10.15 -17.56 -3.01
C ASP A 39 11.04 -17.69 -4.23
N ASN A 40 10.59 -18.47 -5.22
CA ASN A 40 11.43 -18.93 -6.33
C ASN A 40 10.87 -18.52 -7.67
N PRO A 41 11.69 -18.24 -8.67
CA PRO A 41 13.15 -18.21 -8.64
C PRO A 41 13.71 -17.05 -7.80
N LYS A 42 12.86 -16.07 -7.44
CA LYS A 42 13.22 -15.01 -6.51
C LYS A 42 11.99 -14.63 -5.71
N MET A 43 12.21 -14.06 -4.53
CA MET A 43 11.12 -13.60 -3.68
C MET A 43 10.40 -12.42 -4.37
N ARG A 44 9.07 -12.51 -4.47
CA ARG A 44 8.30 -11.49 -5.17
C ARG A 44 6.81 -11.57 -4.85
N TYR A 45 6.11 -10.49 -5.18
CA TYR A 45 4.65 -10.42 -5.18
C TYR A 45 4.15 -10.49 -6.62
N GLU A 46 3.02 -11.20 -6.82
CA GLU A 46 2.30 -11.14 -8.08
C GLU A 46 0.87 -10.71 -7.83
N PHE A 47 0.45 -9.66 -8.50
CA PHE A 47 -0.88 -9.08 -8.35
C PHE A 47 -1.79 -9.55 -9.47
N SER A 48 -3.02 -9.91 -9.11
CA SER A 48 -4.04 -10.35 -10.07
C SER A 48 -5.35 -9.63 -9.78
N PRO A 49 -5.87 -8.75 -10.66
CA PRO A 49 -5.24 -8.31 -11.90
C PRO A 49 -3.97 -7.50 -11.64
N PRO A 50 -3.07 -7.42 -12.62
CA PRO A 50 -1.87 -6.60 -12.47
C PRO A 50 -2.22 -5.14 -12.19
N ILE A 51 -1.41 -4.50 -11.35
CA ILE A 51 -1.62 -3.09 -11.00
C ILE A 51 -0.40 -2.32 -11.47
N GLU A 52 -0.63 -1.33 -12.34
CA GLU A 52 0.46 -0.48 -12.82
C GLU A 52 0.32 0.96 -12.34
N GLU A 53 -0.88 1.34 -11.91
CA GLU A 53 -1.12 2.63 -11.28
C GLU A 53 -2.33 2.51 -10.38
N ILE A 54 -2.43 3.40 -9.41
CA ILE A 54 -3.53 3.43 -8.45
C ILE A 54 -4.13 4.82 -8.49
N MET A 55 -5.47 4.90 -8.59
CA MET A 55 -6.14 6.20 -8.62
C MET A 55 -6.28 6.74 -7.19
N ASN A 56 -6.02 8.03 -7.05
CA ASN A 56 -6.19 8.72 -5.77
C ASN A 56 -7.62 8.55 -5.27
N GLY A 57 -7.76 8.11 -4.02
CA GLY A 57 -9.06 7.90 -3.39
C GLY A 57 -9.63 6.51 -3.56
N SER A 58 -8.99 5.65 -4.35
CA SER A 58 -9.54 4.31 -4.59
C SER A 58 -9.25 3.38 -3.43
N VAL A 59 -10.17 2.43 -3.22
CA VAL A 59 -10.03 1.39 -2.22
C VAL A 59 -9.67 0.10 -2.92
N ILE A 60 -8.68 -0.61 -2.38
CA ILE A 60 -8.34 -1.94 -2.86
C ILE A 60 -8.43 -2.92 -1.71
N HIS A 61 -9.10 -4.03 -1.96
CA HIS A 61 -9.21 -5.14 -1.01
C HIS A 61 -8.24 -6.21 -1.48
N PHE A 62 -7.15 -6.38 -0.72
CA PHE A 62 -6.12 -7.35 -1.07
C PHE A 62 -6.43 -8.69 -0.39
N ASN A 63 -6.37 -9.76 -1.17
CA ASN A 63 -6.40 -11.13 -0.66
C ASN A 63 -5.02 -11.70 -0.91
N ILE A 64 -4.27 -11.93 0.16
CA ILE A 64 -2.85 -12.24 0.06
C ILE A 64 -2.61 -13.68 0.48
N LEU A 65 -1.94 -14.45 -0.37
CA LEU A 65 -1.60 -15.85 -0.11
C LEU A 65 -0.09 -16.03 -0.21
N ASN A 66 0.51 -16.54 0.86
CA ASN A 66 1.93 -16.87 0.85
C ASN A 66 2.11 -18.27 0.29
N LYS A 67 2.58 -18.34 -0.97
CA LYS A 67 2.83 -19.61 -1.65
C LYS A 67 4.28 -20.10 -1.49
N GLY A 68 5.07 -19.35 -0.73
CA GLY A 68 6.43 -19.73 -0.45
C GLY A 68 6.55 -20.70 0.71
N ALA A 69 7.78 -21.06 1.03
CA ALA A 69 8.09 -21.99 2.11
C ALA A 69 8.59 -21.29 3.38
N ILE A 70 8.69 -19.97 3.35
CA ILE A 70 9.15 -19.18 4.49
C ILE A 70 8.17 -18.04 4.75
N PRO A 71 8.20 -17.44 5.96
CA PRO A 71 7.32 -16.30 6.23
C PRO A 71 7.66 -15.10 5.35
N HIS A 72 6.63 -14.34 5.00
CA HIS A 72 6.78 -13.12 4.21
C HIS A 72 5.88 -12.04 4.79
N GLU A 73 6.24 -10.79 4.52
CA GLU A 73 5.47 -9.65 4.96
C GLU A 73 4.91 -8.91 3.74
N PHE A 74 3.71 -8.38 3.88
CA PHE A 74 3.12 -7.50 2.86
C PHE A 74 2.81 -6.18 3.56
N SER A 75 3.53 -5.12 3.18
CA SER A 75 3.35 -3.81 3.80
C SER A 75 3.16 -2.74 2.74
N ILE A 76 2.41 -1.71 3.11
CA ILE A 76 2.05 -0.58 2.25
C ILE A 76 2.64 0.69 2.85
N GLY A 77 3.39 1.44 2.05
CA GLY A 77 3.94 2.72 2.48
C GLY A 77 4.63 3.40 1.33
N ASN A 78 5.33 4.51 1.63
CA ASN A 78 6.23 5.10 0.64
C ASN A 78 7.65 4.57 0.90
N GLN A 79 8.62 5.06 0.12
CA GLN A 79 10.01 4.60 0.26
C GLN A 79 10.53 4.80 1.67
N GLN A 80 10.27 5.98 2.25
CA GLN A 80 10.76 6.31 3.59
C GLN A 80 10.16 5.41 4.64
N ASP A 81 8.86 5.12 4.53
CA ASP A 81 8.17 4.22 5.45
C ASP A 81 8.83 2.86 5.46
N GLN A 82 9.16 2.34 4.27
CA GLN A 82 9.75 1.01 4.15
C GLN A 82 11.15 0.97 4.73
N VAL A 83 11.92 2.03 4.52
CA VAL A 83 13.28 2.12 5.09
C VAL A 83 13.21 2.09 6.61
N GLU A 84 12.30 2.88 7.19
CA GLU A 84 12.17 2.94 8.65
C GLU A 84 11.65 1.63 9.23
N HIS A 85 10.71 0.99 8.54
CA HIS A 85 10.19 -0.28 8.99
C HIS A 85 11.26 -1.36 8.94
N ALA A 86 12.09 -1.35 7.90
CA ALA A 86 13.18 -2.31 7.78
C ALA A 86 14.18 -2.15 8.93
N LYS A 87 14.47 -0.90 9.32
CA LYS A 87 15.37 -0.65 10.45
C LYS A 87 14.80 -1.20 11.75
N MET A 88 13.51 -1.01 11.96
CA MET A 88 12.84 -1.53 13.15
C MET A 88 12.89 -3.06 13.17
N MET A 89 12.65 -3.69 12.03
CA MET A 89 12.68 -5.15 11.92
C MET A 89 14.07 -5.70 12.22
N GLN A 90 15.12 -4.99 11.82
CA GLN A 90 16.49 -5.41 12.12
C GLN A 90 16.78 -5.38 13.61
N LYS A 91 16.19 -4.43 14.34
CA LYS A 91 16.39 -4.30 15.77
C LYS A 91 15.60 -5.36 16.55
N MET A 92 14.47 -5.77 16.00
CA MET A 92 13.56 -6.71 16.69
C MET A 92 13.13 -7.80 15.72
N PRO A 93 14.07 -8.63 15.25
CA PRO A 93 13.78 -9.59 14.18
C PRO A 93 12.83 -10.72 14.57
N HIS A 94 12.64 -10.95 15.86
CA HIS A 94 11.78 -12.03 16.31
C HIS A 94 10.35 -11.58 16.61
N MET A 95 10.07 -10.29 16.48
CA MET A 95 8.72 -9.79 16.71
C MET A 95 7.91 -9.87 15.43
N VAL A 96 6.67 -10.34 15.55
CA VAL A 96 5.71 -10.27 14.46
C VAL A 96 4.99 -8.94 14.59
N HIS A 97 5.03 -8.15 13.52
CA HIS A 97 4.40 -6.84 13.49
C HIS A 97 3.19 -6.88 12.58
N ASP A 98 2.00 -6.82 13.18
CA ASP A 98 0.75 -6.73 12.44
C ASP A 98 0.15 -5.36 12.68
N ASP A 99 0.22 -4.51 11.67
CA ASP A 99 -0.36 -3.16 11.69
C ASP A 99 -1.41 -3.08 10.59
N PRO A 100 -2.27 -2.07 10.60
CA PRO A 100 -3.27 -1.95 9.53
C PRO A 100 -2.70 -1.92 8.12
N ASN A 101 -1.43 -1.48 7.97
CA ASN A 101 -0.78 -1.39 6.67
C ASN A 101 0.30 -2.46 6.46
N SER A 102 0.47 -3.41 7.40
CA SER A 102 1.59 -4.33 7.34
C SER A 102 1.24 -5.62 8.06
N ILE A 103 1.25 -6.73 7.33
CA ILE A 103 0.91 -8.04 7.89
C ILE A 103 1.96 -9.06 7.51
N THR A 104 2.13 -10.05 8.40
CA THR A 104 3.04 -11.16 8.17
C THR A 104 2.23 -12.42 7.88
N LEU A 105 2.64 -13.18 6.87
CA LEU A 105 1.97 -14.42 6.48
C LEU A 105 2.95 -15.59 6.61
N GLN A 106 2.49 -16.63 7.30
CA GLN A 106 3.23 -17.88 7.35
C GLN A 106 3.04 -18.64 6.03
N PRO A 107 3.89 -19.62 5.73
CA PRO A 107 3.72 -20.42 4.51
C PRO A 107 2.32 -21.01 4.42
N GLY A 108 1.66 -20.81 3.29
CA GLY A 108 0.31 -21.31 3.05
C GLY A 108 -0.80 -20.48 3.65
N GLU A 109 -0.47 -19.44 4.39
CA GLU A 109 -1.48 -18.60 5.05
C GLU A 109 -2.08 -17.61 4.05
N THR A 110 -3.40 -17.37 4.19
CA THR A 110 -4.11 -16.35 3.43
C THR A 110 -4.63 -15.30 4.41
N ARG A 111 -4.38 -14.02 4.09
CA ARG A 111 -4.87 -12.91 4.90
C ARG A 111 -5.40 -11.81 4.00
N GLN A 112 -6.20 -10.92 4.57
CA GLN A 112 -6.78 -9.79 3.84
C GLN A 112 -6.26 -8.49 4.40
N LEU A 113 -6.12 -7.49 3.52
CA LEU A 113 -5.74 -6.15 3.90
C LEU A 113 -6.54 -5.19 3.02
N HIS A 114 -7.18 -4.21 3.63
CA HIS A 114 -8.07 -3.27 2.94
C HIS A 114 -7.51 -1.87 3.11
N TRP A 115 -7.36 -1.16 1.99
CA TRP A 115 -6.67 0.12 2.04
C TRP A 115 -7.27 1.13 1.05
N ARG A 116 -7.46 2.37 1.51
CA ARG A 116 -7.82 3.50 0.65
C ARG A 116 -6.55 4.27 0.34
N PHE A 117 -6.20 4.34 -0.94
CA PHE A 117 -4.98 5.03 -1.36
C PHE A 117 -5.27 6.50 -1.57
N MET A 118 -4.40 7.37 -1.05
CA MET A 118 -4.55 8.81 -1.16
C MET A 118 -3.19 9.45 -1.33
N GLY A 119 -3.17 10.62 -1.99
CA GLY A 119 -1.96 11.37 -2.21
C GLY A 119 -1.49 11.26 -3.64
N ASP A 120 -0.23 11.57 -3.86
CA ASP A 120 0.37 11.53 -5.19
C ASP A 120 1.77 10.91 -5.16
N GLU A 121 2.08 10.22 -4.06
CA GLU A 121 3.39 9.60 -3.92
C GLU A 121 3.41 8.22 -4.56
N LEU A 122 4.62 7.71 -4.72
CA LEU A 122 4.82 6.33 -5.17
C LEU A 122 4.53 5.40 -4.00
N VAL A 123 3.63 4.44 -4.21
CA VAL A 123 3.36 3.40 -3.22
C VAL A 123 4.44 2.34 -3.35
N VAL A 124 5.02 1.94 -2.24
CA VAL A 124 5.99 0.85 -2.20
C VAL A 124 5.37 -0.28 -1.37
N PHE A 125 5.07 -1.40 -2.04
CA PHE A 125 4.69 -2.64 -1.37
C PHE A 125 5.98 -3.40 -1.10
N ALA A 126 6.20 -3.84 0.13
CA ALA A 126 7.49 -4.41 0.47
C ALA A 126 7.40 -5.47 1.56
N CYS A 127 8.40 -6.34 1.58
CA CYS A 127 8.65 -7.27 2.66
C CYS A 127 9.92 -6.79 3.36
N ASN A 128 9.82 -6.44 4.62
CA ASN A 128 10.94 -5.88 5.37
C ASN A 128 11.56 -6.88 6.35
N ILE A 129 11.22 -8.16 6.21
CA ILE A 129 11.95 -9.22 6.91
C ILE A 129 13.40 -9.11 6.47
N PRO A 130 14.36 -9.12 7.43
CA PRO A 130 15.77 -8.87 7.06
C PRO A 130 16.23 -9.75 5.90
N GLY A 131 16.83 -9.11 4.89
CA GLY A 131 17.32 -9.78 3.69
C GLY A 131 16.33 -9.83 2.54
N HIS A 132 15.03 -9.69 2.80
CA HIS A 132 14.02 -9.87 1.75
C HIS A 132 13.93 -8.65 0.83
N PHE A 133 13.92 -7.45 1.39
CA PHE A 133 13.89 -6.23 0.58
C PHE A 133 15.12 -6.17 -0.33
N GLU A 134 16.28 -6.46 0.23
CA GLU A 134 17.54 -6.45 -0.51
C GLU A 134 17.55 -7.48 -1.63
N ALA A 135 16.77 -8.55 -1.49
CA ALA A 135 16.63 -9.57 -2.53
C ALA A 135 15.66 -9.16 -3.62
N GLY A 136 15.06 -7.96 -3.52
CA GLY A 136 14.16 -7.45 -4.54
C GLY A 136 12.69 -7.62 -4.25
N MET A 137 12.33 -7.95 -3.01
CA MET A 137 10.93 -8.20 -2.68
C MET A 137 10.20 -6.89 -2.39
N PHE A 138 9.93 -6.14 -3.45
CA PHE A 138 9.15 -4.91 -3.38
C PHE A 138 8.52 -4.62 -4.74
N LYS A 139 7.48 -3.77 -4.72
CA LYS A 139 6.81 -3.34 -5.94
C LYS A 139 6.42 -1.88 -5.77
N ASN A 140 6.77 -1.06 -6.75
CA ASN A 140 6.51 0.38 -6.75
C ASN A 140 5.37 0.68 -7.71
N ILE A 141 4.33 1.38 -7.22
CA ILE A 141 3.16 1.71 -8.03
C ILE A 141 2.78 3.16 -7.78
N PRO A 142 2.68 4.00 -8.83
CA PRO A 142 2.35 5.41 -8.62
C PRO A 142 0.86 5.62 -8.35
N ILE A 143 0.56 6.64 -7.55
CA ILE A 143 -0.81 7.11 -7.37
C ILE A 143 -1.05 8.24 -8.36
N LYS A 144 -2.16 8.16 -9.08
CA LYS A 144 -2.54 9.15 -10.09
C LYS A 144 -3.79 9.89 -9.63
N SER A 145 -3.80 11.19 -9.89
CA SER A 145 -4.96 12.01 -9.57
C SER A 145 -5.94 11.98 -10.74
N VAL A 146 -7.23 11.71 -10.43
CA VAL A 146 -8.27 11.70 -11.45
C VAL A 146 -8.62 13.10 -11.90
N SER A 147 -8.60 14.04 -11.01
CA SER A 147 -9.17 15.37 -11.23
C SER A 147 -8.41 16.21 -12.23
N LYS A 148 -7.24 15.84 -12.62
CA LYS A 148 -6.39 16.67 -13.47
C LYS A 148 -6.54 16.41 -14.95
N THR A 149 -7.40 15.65 -15.36
CA THR A 149 -7.47 15.41 -16.77
C THR A 149 -8.55 16.17 -17.43
N PRO A 150 -8.41 16.60 -17.81
CA PRO A 150 -9.13 16.77 -18.49
C PRO A 150 -9.50 16.47 -19.29
N THR A 151 -9.50 16.73 -19.04
CA THR A 151 -9.59 16.43 -19.43
C THR A 151 -9.56 16.26 -20.20
N SER A 152 -9.66 16.54 -20.41
CA SER A 152 -9.48 16.24 -20.69
C SER A 152 -9.49 16.07 -21.33
N LYS A 153 -9.61 16.37 -21.54
CA LYS A 153 -9.64 16.14 -21.73
C LYS A 153 -9.93 16.01 -22.19
N GLN A 154 -10.15 16.26 -22.48
CA GLN A 154 -10.39 16.11 -22.41
C GLN A 154 -10.70 16.37 -22.88
N GLU A 155 -10.81 16.67 -23.34
CA GLU A 155 -11.07 16.85 -23.34
C GLU A 155 -11.34 17.12 -24.01
N PRO A 156 -11.40 17.38 -24.75
CA PRO A 156 -11.68 17.54 -24.99
C PRO A 156 -12.12 17.96 -25.69
N LYS A 157 -12.19 18.03 -26.02
CA LYS A 157 -12.57 18.19 -26.15
C LYS A 157 -12.99 18.61 -26.73
N THR A 158 -13.11 18.76 -27.43
CA THR A 158 -13.46 18.96 -27.46
C THR A 158 -13.80 19.53 -28.02
N HIS A 159 -13.65 20.16 -28.58
CA HIS A 159 -14.04 20.45 -28.67
C HIS A 159 -14.38 21.09 -29.05
N GLY A 160 -14.34 20.78 -29.57
CA GLY A 160 -14.55 20.96 -29.31
C GLY A 160 -14.84 21.60 -29.72
N GLU A 161 -14.62 21.66 -29.89
CA GLU A 161 -14.87 21.92 -29.73
C GLU A 161 -15.13 22.48 -29.81
N HIS A 162 -15.05 22.92 -30.67
CA HIS A 162 -15.30 23.13 -30.42
C HIS A 162 -15.61 23.88 -30.50
N ASP A 163 -15.54 23.32 -30.84
CA ASP A 163 -15.68 23.58 -30.41
C ASP A 163 -15.83 24.20 -30.46
N HIS A 164 -15.72 24.56 -31.04
CA HIS A 164 -15.92 24.73 -30.65
C HIS A 164 -16.19 25.15 -30.64
N HIS A 165 -16.12 24.72 -31.08
CA HIS A 165 -16.22 24.60 -30.56
C HIS A 165 -16.44 24.83 -30.38
#